data_ad0911903e55be676d54fd490a93db3c
#
_entry.id   ad0911903e55be676d54fd490a93db3c
#
_cell.length_a   1.000
_cell.length_b   1.000
_cell.length_c   1.000
_cell.angle_alpha   90.00
_cell.angle_beta   90.00
_cell.angle_gamma   90.00
#
_symmetry.space_group_name_H-M   'P 1'
#
loop_
_entity.id
_entity.type
_entity.pdbx_description
1 polymer ?
#
loop_
_entity_poly.entity_id
_entity_poly.type
_entity_poly.pdbx_seq_one_letter_code
_entity_poly.pdbx_strand_id
1 'polypeptide(L)'
;MADGRWCTSNDDKERVVETYFQQLFTTTTNPNQMDHVLNKVERVVTPDMNHALLQPYSSDEVKRALFQMHPSKSPGSNGMSPFYFQKYWDIVGDDIREAVLSVLSSSHMMKKMNYTHIVPIPKINEPQKIADYRPISLANVISRIVLEVLANRLKLILPNVISNSQNAFVPN
;
A
#
# COMPACT_ATOMS: atom_id res chain seq x y z
N MET A 1 -13.67 -15.28 -17.90
CA MET A 1 -14.42 -14.99 -19.15
C MET A 1 -14.26 -13.51 -19.45
N ALA A 2 -13.99 -13.19 -20.71
CA ALA A 2 -14.12 -11.84 -21.25
C ALA A 2 -15.20 -11.91 -22.34
N ASP A 3 -16.10 -10.95 -22.38
CA ASP A 3 -17.20 -10.86 -23.36
C ASP A 3 -18.02 -12.16 -23.54
N GLY A 4 -18.19 -12.92 -22.46
CA GLY A 4 -18.91 -14.20 -22.48
C GLY A 4 -18.13 -15.39 -23.05
N ARG A 5 -16.89 -15.19 -23.50
CA ARG A 5 -16.04 -16.27 -24.03
C ARG A 5 -15.03 -16.77 -23.01
N TRP A 6 -14.73 -18.07 -23.04
CA TRP A 6 -13.69 -18.67 -22.24
C TRP A 6 -12.31 -18.32 -22.79
N CYS A 7 -11.42 -17.80 -21.93
CA CYS A 7 -10.02 -17.60 -22.28
C CYS A 7 -9.28 -18.92 -22.16
N THR A 8 -8.74 -19.43 -23.25
CA THR A 8 -8.01 -20.70 -23.31
C THR A 8 -6.50 -20.51 -23.30
N SER A 9 -6.00 -19.45 -23.93
CA SER A 9 -4.56 -19.12 -23.94
C SER A 9 -4.15 -18.34 -22.70
N ASN A 10 -2.88 -18.42 -22.35
CA ASN A 10 -2.32 -17.61 -21.25
C ASN A 10 -2.31 -16.12 -21.57
N ASP A 11 -2.00 -15.76 -22.82
CA ASP A 11 -1.98 -14.37 -23.30
C ASP A 11 -3.37 -13.71 -23.21
N ASP A 12 -4.44 -14.47 -23.54
CA ASP A 12 -5.81 -13.97 -23.39
C ASP A 12 -6.18 -13.76 -21.93
N LYS A 13 -5.75 -14.65 -21.02
CA LYS A 13 -5.97 -14.50 -19.59
C LYS A 13 -5.24 -13.27 -19.04
N GLU A 14 -3.98 -13.09 -19.42
CA GLU A 14 -3.17 -11.94 -19.01
C GLU A 14 -3.81 -10.63 -19.47
N ARG A 15 -4.20 -10.53 -20.74
CA ARG A 15 -4.88 -9.35 -21.29
C ARG A 15 -6.19 -9.03 -20.58
N VAL A 16 -6.99 -10.03 -20.26
CA VAL A 16 -8.26 -9.84 -19.52
C VAL A 16 -8.00 -9.32 -18.10
N VAL A 17 -7.02 -9.89 -17.42
CA VAL A 17 -6.63 -9.46 -16.05
C VAL A 17 -6.10 -8.03 -16.09
N GLU A 18 -5.18 -7.73 -16.99
CA GLU A 18 -4.60 -6.40 -17.13
C GLU A 18 -5.66 -5.35 -17.43
N THR A 19 -6.49 -5.58 -18.45
CA THR A 19 -7.56 -4.64 -18.84
C THR A 19 -8.53 -4.39 -17.68
N TYR A 20 -8.94 -5.44 -16.98
CA TYR A 20 -9.86 -5.31 -15.85
C TYR A 20 -9.29 -4.49 -14.71
N PHE A 21 -8.06 -4.77 -14.28
CA PHE A 21 -7.45 -4.03 -13.18
C PHE A 21 -7.04 -2.62 -13.59
N GLN A 22 -6.63 -2.39 -14.83
CA GLN A 22 -6.37 -1.06 -15.35
C GLN A 22 -7.62 -0.19 -15.29
N GLN A 23 -8.77 -0.72 -15.71
CA GLN A 23 -10.05 -0.02 -15.59
C GLN A 23 -10.46 0.21 -14.14
N LEU A 24 -10.30 -0.81 -13.28
CA LEU A 24 -10.68 -0.74 -11.87
C LEU A 24 -9.87 0.31 -11.10
N PHE A 25 -8.59 0.46 -11.40
CA PHE A 25 -7.70 1.40 -10.72
C PHE A 25 -7.61 2.78 -11.39
N THR A 26 -8.28 2.96 -12.52
CA THR A 26 -8.39 4.27 -13.16
C THR A 26 -9.58 5.02 -12.61
N THR A 27 -9.34 6.21 -12.04
CA THR A 27 -10.43 7.06 -11.56
C THR A 27 -11.21 7.68 -12.72
N THR A 28 -12.52 7.62 -12.64
CA THR A 28 -13.45 8.29 -13.55
C THR A 28 -14.09 9.52 -12.90
N THR A 29 -13.77 9.80 -11.64
CA THR A 29 -14.37 10.88 -10.88
C THR A 29 -13.81 12.24 -11.31
N ASN A 30 -14.70 13.19 -11.64
CA ASN A 30 -14.31 14.56 -11.90
C ASN A 30 -13.97 15.25 -10.56
N PRO A 31 -12.74 15.78 -10.37
CA PRO A 31 -12.32 16.44 -9.13
C PRO A 31 -13.28 17.56 -8.70
N ASN A 32 -13.85 18.28 -9.64
CA ASN A 32 -14.75 19.41 -9.36
C ASN A 32 -16.10 19.00 -8.73
N GLN A 33 -16.47 17.72 -8.80
CA GLN A 33 -17.69 17.23 -8.14
C GLN A 33 -17.48 16.93 -6.65
N MET A 34 -16.25 16.82 -6.19
CA MET A 34 -15.95 16.54 -4.79
C MET A 34 -16.03 17.75 -3.89
N ASP A 35 -15.86 18.95 -4.42
CA ASP A 35 -15.85 20.20 -3.62
C ASP A 35 -17.14 20.40 -2.83
N HIS A 36 -18.30 20.06 -3.41
CA HIS A 36 -19.58 20.15 -2.72
C HIS A 36 -19.69 19.20 -1.49
N VAL A 37 -19.04 18.04 -1.56
CA VAL A 37 -18.98 17.08 -0.45
C VAL A 37 -17.96 17.52 0.58
N LEU A 38 -16.76 17.90 0.11
CA LEU A 38 -15.64 18.33 0.96
C LEU A 38 -15.97 19.57 1.80
N ASN A 39 -16.75 20.52 1.24
CA ASN A 39 -17.17 21.71 1.95
C ASN A 39 -18.19 21.44 3.10
N LYS A 40 -18.76 20.22 3.16
CA LYS A 40 -19.67 19.80 4.24
C LYS A 40 -18.97 18.98 5.33
N VAL A 41 -17.71 18.58 5.10
CA VAL A 41 -16.94 17.85 6.08
C VAL A 41 -16.24 18.83 7.02
N GLU A 42 -16.50 18.72 8.31
CA GLU A 42 -15.81 19.52 9.32
C GLU A 42 -14.31 19.22 9.33
N ARG A 43 -13.51 20.27 9.49
CA ARG A 43 -12.07 20.14 9.59
C ARG A 43 -11.70 19.65 11.00
N VAL A 44 -11.36 18.36 11.11
CA VAL A 44 -11.03 17.70 12.38
C VAL A 44 -9.52 17.73 12.68
N VAL A 45 -8.67 17.75 11.65
CA VAL A 45 -7.23 17.80 11.81
C VAL A 45 -6.80 19.17 12.33
N THR A 46 -6.27 19.20 13.55
CA THR A 46 -5.77 20.41 14.19
C THR A 46 -4.38 20.81 13.67
N PRO A 47 -3.94 22.09 13.87
CA PRO A 47 -2.58 22.50 13.57
C PRO A 47 -1.51 21.66 14.26
N ASP A 48 -1.73 21.26 15.52
CA ASP A 48 -0.80 20.43 16.29
C ASP A 48 -0.68 19.01 15.72
N MET A 49 -1.81 18.40 15.34
CA MET A 49 -1.82 17.11 14.64
C MET A 49 -1.03 17.20 13.33
N ASN A 50 -1.26 18.24 12.55
CA ASN A 50 -0.56 18.45 11.29
C ASN A 50 0.95 18.68 11.51
N HIS A 51 1.30 19.46 12.54
CA HIS A 51 2.69 19.67 12.92
C HIS A 51 3.39 18.35 13.31
N ALA A 52 2.71 17.50 14.10
CA ALA A 52 3.24 16.18 14.48
C ALA A 52 3.47 15.27 13.27
N LEU A 53 2.54 15.26 12.29
CA LEU A 53 2.68 14.47 11.06
C LEU A 53 3.84 14.94 10.17
N LEU A 54 4.10 16.26 10.16
CA LEU A 54 5.11 16.89 9.30
C LEU A 54 6.52 16.91 9.92
N GLN A 55 6.72 16.36 11.10
CA GLN A 55 8.06 16.25 11.69
C GLN A 55 9.01 15.48 10.77
N PRO A 56 10.31 15.80 10.75
CA PRO A 56 11.30 15.03 10.00
C PRO A 56 11.21 13.54 10.31
N TYR A 57 11.37 12.70 9.30
CA TYR A 57 11.40 11.25 9.50
C TYR A 57 12.72 10.82 10.10
N SER A 58 12.67 9.86 11.02
CA SER A 58 13.85 9.37 11.75
C SER A 58 14.26 7.95 11.32
N SER A 59 15.53 7.65 11.52
CA SER A 59 16.07 6.29 11.32
C SER A 59 15.38 5.24 12.19
N ASP A 60 14.94 5.63 13.39
CA ASP A 60 14.25 4.72 14.31
C ASP A 60 12.84 4.37 13.82
N GLU A 61 12.14 5.28 13.16
CA GLU A 61 10.86 4.98 12.52
C GLU A 61 11.02 3.93 11.42
N VAL A 62 12.08 4.05 10.62
CA VAL A 62 12.40 3.08 9.55
C VAL A 62 12.69 1.70 10.14
N LYS A 63 13.55 1.62 11.16
CA LYS A 63 13.86 0.36 11.84
C LYS A 63 12.61 -0.25 12.45
N ARG A 64 11.83 0.54 13.19
CA ARG A 64 10.58 0.09 13.80
C ARG A 64 9.61 -0.47 12.77
N ALA A 65 9.39 0.23 11.66
CA ALA A 65 8.50 -0.21 10.59
C ALA A 65 8.92 -1.57 10.01
N LEU A 66 10.20 -1.80 9.79
CA LEU A 66 10.70 -3.11 9.33
C LEU A 66 10.46 -4.21 10.37
N PHE A 67 10.76 -3.95 11.64
CA PHE A 67 10.67 -4.97 12.71
C PHE A 67 9.24 -5.25 13.17
N GLN A 68 8.28 -4.38 12.86
CA GLN A 68 6.84 -4.63 13.00
C GLN A 68 6.30 -5.60 11.96
N MET A 69 6.98 -5.77 10.83
CA MET A 69 6.55 -6.71 9.80
C MET A 69 6.79 -8.15 10.25
N HIS A 70 5.77 -9.00 10.04
CA HIS A 70 5.96 -10.43 10.27
C HIS A 70 7.04 -10.98 9.30
N PRO A 71 8.06 -11.73 9.79
CA PRO A 71 9.19 -12.20 8.98
C PRO A 71 8.78 -13.03 7.76
N SER A 72 7.73 -13.85 7.89
CA SER A 72 7.26 -14.75 6.83
C SER A 72 6.29 -14.11 5.83
N LYS A 73 6.08 -12.77 5.87
CA LYS A 73 5.31 -12.11 4.80
C LYS A 73 5.93 -12.37 3.43
N SER A 74 5.08 -12.61 2.44
CA SER A 74 5.50 -12.88 1.06
C SER A 74 6.44 -11.79 0.54
N PRO A 75 7.51 -12.17 -0.16
CA PRO A 75 8.42 -11.22 -0.80
C PRO A 75 7.73 -10.48 -1.95
N GLY A 76 8.31 -9.37 -2.36
CA GLY A 76 7.97 -8.70 -3.61
C GLY A 76 8.71 -9.30 -4.81
N SER A 77 8.77 -8.55 -5.90
CA SER A 77 9.40 -8.97 -7.16
C SER A 77 10.91 -9.30 -7.04
N ASN A 78 11.59 -8.76 -6.03
CA ASN A 78 13.01 -9.02 -5.76
C ASN A 78 13.28 -10.34 -5.00
N GLY A 79 12.24 -11.07 -4.59
CA GLY A 79 12.34 -12.33 -3.86
C GLY A 79 12.77 -12.21 -2.39
N MET A 80 13.02 -10.99 -1.88
CA MET A 80 13.50 -10.77 -0.52
C MET A 80 12.32 -10.54 0.44
N SER A 81 12.22 -11.39 1.47
CA SER A 81 11.22 -11.27 2.53
C SER A 81 11.67 -10.30 3.65
N PRO A 82 10.77 -9.83 4.54
CA PRO A 82 11.15 -9.05 5.72
C PRO A 82 12.19 -9.76 6.60
N PHE A 83 12.13 -11.09 6.69
CA PHE A 83 13.10 -11.90 7.44
C PHE A 83 14.55 -11.65 7.00
N TYR A 84 14.81 -11.54 5.68
CA TYR A 84 16.14 -11.25 5.17
C TYR A 84 16.66 -9.92 5.71
N PHE A 85 15.87 -8.86 5.61
CA PHE A 85 16.25 -7.52 6.04
C PHE A 85 16.38 -7.40 7.56
N GLN A 86 15.52 -8.08 8.31
CA GLN A 86 15.62 -8.13 9.78
C GLN A 86 16.85 -8.88 10.24
N LYS A 87 17.15 -10.05 9.63
CA LYS A 87 18.29 -10.90 9.99
C LYS A 87 19.64 -10.23 9.71
N TYR A 88 19.73 -9.52 8.59
CA TYR A 88 20.96 -8.87 8.14
C TYR A 88 20.97 -7.36 8.37
N TRP A 89 20.17 -6.90 9.35
CA TRP A 89 20.03 -5.48 9.64
C TRP A 89 21.35 -4.75 9.91
N ASP A 90 22.28 -5.40 10.59
CA ASP A 90 23.57 -4.82 10.92
C ASP A 90 24.47 -4.60 9.66
N ILE A 91 24.13 -5.25 8.55
CA ILE A 91 24.85 -5.12 7.28
C ILE A 91 24.14 -4.14 6.35
N VAL A 92 22.82 -4.30 6.16
CA VAL A 92 22.07 -3.57 5.14
C VAL A 92 21.23 -2.40 5.72
N GLY A 93 21.24 -2.24 7.04
CA GLY A 93 20.35 -1.28 7.70
C GLY A 93 20.59 0.17 7.32
N ASP A 94 21.83 0.58 7.11
CA ASP A 94 22.16 1.95 6.74
C ASP A 94 21.66 2.28 5.33
N ASP A 95 21.87 1.37 4.37
CA ASP A 95 21.37 1.54 2.99
C ASP A 95 19.84 1.62 2.96
N ILE A 96 19.15 0.80 3.78
CA ILE A 96 17.68 0.83 3.88
C ILE A 96 17.20 2.14 4.48
N ARG A 97 17.84 2.62 5.55
CA ARG A 97 17.49 3.92 6.17
C ARG A 97 17.62 5.03 5.17
N GLU A 98 18.76 5.11 4.48
CA GLU A 98 19.02 6.13 3.47
C GLU A 98 17.98 6.09 2.35
N ALA A 99 17.74 4.91 1.78
CA ALA A 99 16.78 4.72 0.69
C ALA A 99 15.35 5.14 1.12
N VAL A 100 14.88 4.70 2.30
CA VAL A 100 13.53 5.01 2.80
C VAL A 100 13.39 6.49 3.14
N LEU A 101 14.36 7.07 3.85
CA LEU A 101 14.34 8.49 4.22
C LEU A 101 14.41 9.40 2.98
N SER A 102 15.19 9.02 1.96
CA SER A 102 15.24 9.72 0.68
C SER A 102 13.85 9.74 0.00
N VAL A 103 13.14 8.61 -0.03
CA VAL A 103 11.78 8.55 -0.59
C VAL A 103 10.81 9.41 0.20
N LEU A 104 10.84 9.31 1.54
CA LEU A 104 9.94 10.07 2.42
C LEU A 104 10.17 11.57 2.35
N SER A 105 11.42 12.01 2.19
CA SER A 105 11.79 13.43 2.12
C SER A 105 11.54 14.04 0.75
N SER A 106 11.82 13.29 -0.34
CA SER A 106 11.66 13.77 -1.71
C SER A 106 10.27 13.57 -2.29
N SER A 107 9.42 12.76 -1.63
CA SER A 107 8.14 12.29 -2.16
C SER A 107 8.26 11.58 -3.51
N HIS A 108 9.45 11.10 -3.84
CA HIS A 108 9.74 10.41 -5.10
C HIS A 108 10.22 8.99 -4.85
N MET A 109 9.49 8.01 -5.38
CA MET A 109 9.85 6.60 -5.32
C MET A 109 10.26 6.10 -6.71
N MET A 110 11.45 5.50 -6.82
CA MET A 110 11.91 4.92 -8.08
C MET A 110 10.94 3.83 -8.57
N LYS A 111 10.72 3.76 -9.89
CA LYS A 111 9.81 2.76 -10.50
C LYS A 111 10.13 1.32 -10.07
N LYS A 112 11.43 0.95 -9.98
CA LYS A 112 11.84 -0.39 -9.53
C LYS A 112 11.45 -0.71 -8.09
N MET A 113 11.45 0.29 -7.21
CA MET A 113 11.03 0.12 -5.81
C MET A 113 9.51 0.01 -5.70
N ASN A 114 8.80 0.77 -6.53
CA ASN A 114 7.32 0.77 -6.56
C ASN A 114 6.74 -0.37 -7.40
N TYR A 115 7.56 -1.14 -8.10
CA TYR A 115 7.09 -2.26 -8.89
C TYR A 115 6.47 -3.34 -7.99
N THR A 116 5.27 -3.79 -8.39
CA THR A 116 4.46 -4.71 -7.59
C THR A 116 3.83 -5.75 -8.50
N HIS A 117 3.92 -7.02 -8.11
CA HIS A 117 3.15 -8.07 -8.74
C HIS A 117 1.72 -8.09 -8.18
N ILE A 118 0.73 -8.10 -9.04
CA ILE A 118 -0.66 -8.32 -8.65
C ILE A 118 -0.99 -9.79 -8.88
N VAL A 119 -1.32 -10.50 -7.80
CA VAL A 119 -1.70 -11.91 -7.82
C VAL A 119 -3.20 -12.03 -7.57
N PRO A 120 -3.99 -12.52 -8.53
CA PRO A 120 -5.42 -12.73 -8.34
C PRO A 120 -5.67 -13.99 -7.49
N ILE A 121 -6.32 -13.83 -6.33
CA ILE A 121 -6.69 -14.93 -5.44
C ILE A 121 -8.20 -15.14 -5.47
N PRO A 122 -8.70 -16.38 -5.68
CA PRO A 122 -10.12 -16.65 -5.72
C PRO A 122 -10.86 -16.20 -4.44
N LYS A 123 -12.04 -15.57 -4.59
CA LYS A 123 -12.96 -15.24 -3.50
C LYS A 123 -13.95 -16.38 -3.23
N ILE A 124 -14.21 -17.20 -4.24
CA ILE A 124 -15.21 -18.26 -4.26
C ILE A 124 -14.62 -19.55 -4.82
N ASN A 125 -15.26 -20.65 -4.56
CA ASN A 125 -14.98 -21.91 -5.24
C ASN A 125 -15.41 -21.78 -6.72
N GLU A 126 -14.60 -22.31 -7.66
CA GLU A 126 -14.85 -22.29 -9.09
C GLU A 126 -15.05 -20.87 -9.69
N PRO A 127 -14.06 -19.98 -9.57
CA PRO A 127 -14.16 -18.62 -10.10
C PRO A 127 -14.20 -18.64 -11.63
N GLN A 128 -15.17 -17.93 -12.20
CA GLN A 128 -15.38 -17.88 -13.66
C GLN A 128 -15.05 -16.52 -14.26
N LYS A 129 -15.15 -15.45 -13.47
CA LYS A 129 -14.91 -14.07 -13.89
C LYS A 129 -13.77 -13.47 -13.10
N ILE A 130 -13.07 -12.49 -13.67
CA ILE A 130 -11.99 -11.79 -12.96
C ILE A 130 -12.49 -11.08 -11.69
N ALA A 131 -13.75 -10.66 -11.66
CA ALA A 131 -14.39 -10.08 -10.46
C ALA A 131 -14.49 -11.07 -9.29
N ASP A 132 -14.41 -12.39 -9.53
CA ASP A 132 -14.41 -13.44 -8.52
C ASP A 132 -13.06 -13.57 -7.81
N TYR A 133 -12.07 -12.79 -8.20
CA TYR A 133 -10.73 -12.78 -7.62
C TYR A 133 -10.49 -11.49 -6.81
N ARG A 134 -9.64 -11.61 -5.77
CA ARG A 134 -9.06 -10.47 -5.05
C ARG A 134 -7.69 -10.16 -5.63
N PRO A 135 -7.39 -8.93 -6.02
CA PRO A 135 -6.03 -8.55 -6.36
C PRO A 135 -5.18 -8.44 -5.07
N ILE A 136 -4.18 -9.27 -4.96
CA ILE A 136 -3.20 -9.18 -3.86
C ILE A 136 -1.91 -8.60 -4.41
N SER A 137 -1.49 -7.48 -3.85
CA SER A 137 -0.27 -6.78 -4.23
C SER A 137 0.94 -7.32 -3.46
N LEU A 138 1.92 -7.81 -4.19
CA LEU A 138 3.21 -8.28 -3.67
C LEU A 138 4.27 -7.19 -3.87
N ALA A 139 4.22 -6.17 -3.04
CA ALA A 139 5.18 -5.07 -3.06
C ALA A 139 6.51 -5.45 -2.42
N ASN A 140 7.60 -4.82 -2.85
CA ASN A 140 8.92 -4.96 -2.25
C ASN A 140 8.93 -4.49 -0.79
N VAL A 141 9.80 -5.07 0.03
CA VAL A 141 9.88 -4.75 1.46
C VAL A 141 10.18 -3.27 1.68
N ILE A 142 11.06 -2.66 0.89
CA ILE A 142 11.39 -1.22 1.02
C ILE A 142 10.14 -0.35 0.82
N SER A 143 9.31 -0.62 -0.20
CA SER A 143 8.05 0.10 -0.39
C SER A 143 7.10 -0.07 0.80
N ARG A 144 7.05 -1.28 1.38
CA ARG A 144 6.23 -1.55 2.57
C ARG A 144 6.75 -0.81 3.79
N ILE A 145 8.08 -0.67 3.96
CA ILE A 145 8.65 0.13 5.06
C ILE A 145 8.19 1.58 4.94
N VAL A 146 8.27 2.19 3.75
CA VAL A 146 7.77 3.54 3.51
C VAL A 146 6.31 3.68 3.94
N LEU A 147 5.45 2.77 3.47
CA LEU A 147 4.03 2.78 3.81
C LEU A 147 3.77 2.56 5.31
N GLU A 148 4.54 1.68 5.97
CA GLU A 148 4.38 1.41 7.40
C GLU A 148 4.82 2.60 8.26
N VAL A 149 5.88 3.33 7.87
CA VAL A 149 6.28 4.59 8.53
C VAL A 149 5.14 5.61 8.45
N LEU A 150 4.57 5.81 7.26
CA LEU A 150 3.43 6.73 7.08
C LEU A 150 2.21 6.27 7.88
N ALA A 151 1.88 4.98 7.83
CA ALA A 151 0.77 4.40 8.57
C ALA A 151 0.95 4.56 10.09
N ASN A 152 2.15 4.36 10.63
CA ASN A 152 2.44 4.53 12.05
C ASN A 152 2.23 5.97 12.52
N ARG A 153 2.58 6.96 11.69
CA ARG A 153 2.27 8.37 12.00
C ARG A 153 0.77 8.65 11.95
N LEU A 154 0.09 8.17 10.90
CA LEU A 154 -1.36 8.34 10.77
C LEU A 154 -2.14 7.70 11.91
N LYS A 155 -1.71 6.53 12.41
CA LYS A 155 -2.33 5.85 13.56
C LYS A 155 -2.45 6.73 14.80
N LEU A 156 -1.57 7.71 14.97
CA LEU A 156 -1.61 8.63 16.10
C LEU A 156 -2.82 9.57 16.07
N ILE A 157 -3.31 9.90 14.89
CA ILE A 157 -4.43 10.85 14.72
C ILE A 157 -5.74 10.18 14.30
N LEU A 158 -5.68 8.94 13.79
CA LEU A 158 -6.86 8.22 13.31
C LEU A 158 -8.03 8.18 14.29
N PRO A 159 -7.82 7.94 15.62
CA PRO A 159 -8.92 7.93 16.59
C PRO A 159 -9.69 9.25 16.66
N ASN A 160 -9.05 10.37 16.29
CA ASN A 160 -9.68 11.69 16.31
C ASN A 160 -10.37 12.05 14.98
N VAL A 161 -9.98 11.36 13.88
CA VAL A 161 -10.41 11.71 12.52
C VAL A 161 -11.49 10.75 12.02
N ILE A 162 -11.51 9.52 12.54
CA ILE A 162 -12.41 8.46 12.09
C ILE A 162 -13.49 8.24 13.14
N SER A 163 -14.74 8.06 12.68
CA SER A 163 -15.88 7.76 13.55
C SER A 163 -15.69 6.45 14.30
N ASN A 164 -16.13 6.40 15.57
CA ASN A 164 -16.11 5.20 16.42
C ASN A 164 -16.89 4.01 15.83
N SER A 165 -17.76 4.24 14.85
CA SER A 165 -18.47 3.19 14.12
C SER A 165 -17.60 2.49 13.07
N GLN A 166 -16.42 3.02 12.75
CA GLN A 166 -15.47 2.46 11.79
C GLN A 166 -14.43 1.62 12.53
N ASN A 167 -14.60 0.30 12.55
CA ASN A 167 -13.73 -0.62 13.27
C ASN A 167 -12.52 -1.15 12.47
N ALA A 168 -12.53 -0.98 11.15
CA ALA A 168 -11.45 -1.48 10.31
C ALA A 168 -10.22 -0.58 10.39
N PHE A 169 -9.07 -1.16 10.77
CA PHE A 169 -7.74 -0.51 10.79
C PHE A 169 -7.54 0.61 11.84
N VAL A 170 -8.50 0.85 12.71
CA VAL A 170 -8.37 1.79 13.84
C VAL A 170 -7.96 0.98 15.08
N PRO A 171 -6.84 1.33 15.75
CA PRO A 171 -6.50 0.70 17.03
C PRO A 171 -7.55 1.01 18.08
N ASN A 172 -7.99 0.01 18.82
CA ASN A 172 -8.83 0.18 20.02
C ASN A 172 -8.00 0.72 21.17
#